data_20e4eba042064586833b4c075cfbd7d9
#
_entry.id   20e4eba042064586833b4c075cfbd7d9
#
_cell.length_a   1.000
_cell.length_b   1.000
_cell.length_c   1.000
_cell.angle_alpha   90.00
_cell.angle_beta   90.00
_cell.angle_gamma   90.00
#
_symmetry.space_group_name_H-M   'P 1'
#
loop_
_entity.id
_entity.type
_entity.pdbx_description
1 polymer ?
#
loop_
_entity_poly.entity_id
_entity_poly.type
_entity_poly.pdbx_seq_one_letter_code
_entity_poly.pdbx_strand_id
1 'polypeptide(L)'
;FWNHGYTTEALNKLLDVGFNGLALHRIEAGCAVENIASIKVLEKAGMTREGLKRKVLPIRGEWKDNFFYAILEEDFNANKL
;
A
#
# COMPACT_ATOMS: atom_id res chain seq x y z
N PHE A 1 -0.79 4.03 -11.15
CA PHE A 1 -0.77 4.97 -10.02
C PHE A 1 0.13 4.46 -8.89
N TRP A 2 -0.05 3.23 -8.45
CA TRP A 2 0.75 2.68 -7.36
C TRP A 2 2.17 2.33 -7.73
N ASN A 3 2.54 2.42 -8.99
CA ASN A 3 3.86 2.02 -9.47
C ASN A 3 4.82 3.18 -9.64
N HIS A 4 4.44 4.38 -9.21
CA HIS A 4 5.20 5.59 -9.55
C HIS A 4 6.01 6.17 -8.40
N GLY A 5 6.45 5.35 -7.49
CA GLY A 5 7.38 5.81 -6.48
C GLY A 5 6.78 6.79 -5.49
N TYR A 6 5.87 6.32 -4.69
CA TYR A 6 5.36 7.13 -3.60
C TYR A 6 6.44 7.43 -2.61
N THR A 7 6.37 8.61 -2.07
CA THR A 7 7.09 8.89 -0.83
C THR A 7 6.21 8.42 0.34
N THR A 8 6.83 8.16 1.45
CA THR A 8 6.11 7.83 2.69
C THR A 8 5.18 8.97 3.08
N GLU A 9 5.60 10.22 2.89
CA GLU A 9 4.78 11.40 3.14
C GLU A 9 3.50 11.41 2.32
N ALA A 10 3.60 11.16 1.03
CA ALA A 10 2.44 11.17 0.14
C ALA A 10 1.44 10.07 0.54
N LEU A 11 1.95 8.90 0.87
CA LEU A 11 1.10 7.80 1.31
C LEU A 11 0.42 8.11 2.65
N ASN A 12 1.16 8.68 3.60
CA ASN A 12 0.59 9.06 4.88
C ASN A 12 -0.53 10.08 4.72
N LYS A 13 -0.36 11.03 3.81
CA LYS A 13 -1.41 12.01 3.52
C LYS A 13 -2.63 11.35 2.90
N LEU A 14 -2.43 10.40 2.00
CA LEU A 14 -3.52 9.67 1.39
C LEU A 14 -4.31 8.87 2.44
N LEU A 15 -3.61 8.24 3.37
CA LEU A 15 -4.25 7.51 4.46
C LEU A 15 -5.05 8.44 5.36
N ASP A 16 -4.51 9.62 5.66
CA ASP A 16 -5.21 10.61 6.47
C ASP A 16 -6.50 11.06 5.79
N VAL A 17 -6.45 11.38 4.50
CA VAL A 17 -7.64 11.76 3.75
C VAL A 17 -8.66 10.61 3.72
N GLY A 18 -8.20 9.39 3.51
CA GLY A 18 -9.09 8.22 3.47
C GLY A 18 -9.80 7.98 4.79
N PHE A 19 -9.05 7.94 5.88
CA PHE A 19 -9.64 7.61 7.17
C PHE A 19 -10.36 8.78 7.83
N ASN A 20 -9.78 9.96 7.79
CA ASN A 20 -10.34 11.12 8.46
C ASN A 20 -11.27 11.96 7.58
N GLY A 21 -10.98 12.01 6.28
CA GLY A 21 -11.78 12.79 5.35
C GLY A 21 -12.97 12.03 4.78
N LEU A 22 -12.73 10.76 4.38
CA LEU A 22 -13.76 9.95 3.73
C LEU A 22 -14.38 8.92 4.66
N ALA A 23 -13.96 8.86 5.90
CA ALA A 23 -14.46 7.94 6.92
C ALA A 23 -14.37 6.47 6.49
N LEU A 24 -13.30 6.11 5.78
CA LEU A 24 -13.07 4.72 5.38
C LEU A 24 -12.63 3.89 6.59
N HIS A 25 -12.89 2.60 6.53
CA HIS A 25 -12.50 1.67 7.59
C HIS A 25 -11.27 0.84 7.22
N ARG A 26 -10.98 0.76 5.93
CA ARG A 26 -9.91 -0.06 5.39
C ARG A 26 -9.38 0.56 4.10
N ILE A 27 -8.07 0.55 3.94
CA ILE A 27 -7.42 0.99 2.71
C ILE A 27 -6.47 -0.10 2.26
N GLU A 28 -6.52 -0.44 0.98
CA GLU A 28 -5.67 -1.47 0.40
C GLU A 28 -4.75 -0.87 -0.65
N ALA A 29 -3.59 -1.48 -0.80
CA ALA A 29 -2.62 -1.10 -1.81
C ALA A 29 -1.87 -2.34 -2.26
N GLY A 30 -1.30 -2.27 -3.46
CA GLY A 30 -0.50 -3.36 -3.99
C GLY A 30 0.76 -2.88 -4.65
N CYS A 31 1.73 -3.76 -4.80
CA CYS A 31 2.94 -3.48 -5.54
C CYS A 31 3.52 -4.77 -6.09
N ALA A 32 4.31 -4.66 -7.17
CA ALA A 32 5.01 -5.82 -7.71
C ALA A 32 6.00 -6.35 -6.69
N VAL A 33 6.16 -7.68 -6.65
CA VAL A 33 7.07 -8.32 -5.68
C VAL A 33 8.53 -7.86 -5.85
N GLU A 34 8.89 -7.39 -7.03
CA GLU A 34 10.23 -6.90 -7.33
C GLU A 34 10.46 -5.46 -6.91
N ASN A 35 9.40 -4.73 -6.62
CA ASN A 35 9.51 -3.31 -6.32
C ASN A 35 9.80 -3.08 -4.84
N ILE A 36 11.08 -3.24 -4.49
CA ILE A 36 11.54 -3.13 -3.10
C ILE A 36 11.24 -1.74 -2.51
N ALA A 37 11.39 -0.71 -3.32
CA ALA A 37 11.14 0.66 -2.85
C ALA A 37 9.67 0.86 -2.43
N SER A 38 8.73 0.36 -3.23
CA SER A 38 7.31 0.44 -2.89
C SER A 38 6.97 -0.40 -1.66
N ILE A 39 7.56 -1.58 -1.55
CA ILE A 39 7.37 -2.44 -0.38
C ILE A 39 7.77 -1.69 0.88
N LYS A 40 8.94 -1.05 0.87
CA LYS A 40 9.42 -0.29 2.03
C LYS A 40 8.50 0.88 2.37
N VAL A 41 7.99 1.57 1.37
CA VAL A 41 7.07 2.70 1.60
C VAL A 41 5.78 2.21 2.25
N LEU A 42 5.20 1.13 1.73
CA LEU A 42 3.96 0.58 2.28
C LEU A 42 4.16 0.11 3.73
N GLU A 43 5.24 -0.60 3.99
CA GLU A 43 5.53 -1.10 5.33
C GLU A 43 5.82 0.03 6.32
N LYS A 44 6.55 1.05 5.86
CA LYS A 44 6.86 2.21 6.70
C LYS A 44 5.62 3.02 7.05
N ALA A 45 4.63 3.03 6.16
CA ALA A 45 3.36 3.70 6.42
C ALA A 45 2.46 2.92 7.39
N GLY A 46 2.88 1.73 7.80
CA GLY A 46 2.12 0.92 8.75
C GLY A 46 1.18 -0.08 8.12
N MET A 47 1.26 -0.27 6.82
CA MET A 47 0.44 -1.25 6.13
C MET A 47 0.98 -2.67 6.37
N THR A 48 0.09 -3.62 6.45
CA THR A 48 0.41 -5.02 6.69
C THR A 48 0.25 -5.81 5.40
N ARG A 49 1.25 -6.62 5.07
CA ARG A 49 1.15 -7.50 3.91
C ARG A 49 0.16 -8.61 4.23
N GLU A 50 -0.90 -8.70 3.44
CA GLU A 50 -1.94 -9.69 3.67
C GLU A 50 -1.85 -10.88 2.72
N GLY A 51 -1.14 -10.75 1.63
CA GLY A 51 -1.00 -11.86 0.73
C GLY A 51 -0.30 -11.55 -0.57
N LEU A 52 -0.33 -12.54 -1.44
CA LEU A 52 0.31 -12.51 -2.73
C LEU A 52 -0.71 -12.90 -3.78
N LYS A 53 -0.81 -12.09 -4.83
CA LYS A 53 -1.60 -12.44 -6.02
C LYS A 53 -0.61 -12.77 -7.13
N ARG A 54 -0.74 -13.96 -7.69
CA ARG A 54 0.19 -14.40 -8.73
C ARG A 54 -0.30 -13.97 -10.11
N LYS A 55 0.64 -13.53 -10.94
CA LYS A 55 0.41 -13.21 -12.36
C LYS A 55 -0.72 -12.24 -12.60
N VAL A 56 -0.74 -11.15 -11.84
CA VAL A 56 -1.80 -10.14 -11.98
C VAL A 56 -1.32 -8.84 -12.63
N LEU A 57 -0.01 -8.63 -12.76
CA LEU A 57 0.55 -7.42 -13.34
C LEU A 57 1.30 -7.74 -14.62
N PRO A 58 0.83 -7.26 -15.78
CA PRO A 58 1.61 -7.36 -17.02
C PRO A 58 2.64 -6.22 -17.05
N ILE A 59 3.90 -6.55 -16.87
CA ILE A 59 5.00 -5.60 -16.94
C ILE A 59 5.95 -6.05 -18.03
N ARG A 60 6.10 -5.22 -19.07
CA ARG A 60 7.03 -5.48 -20.19
C ARG A 60 6.81 -6.84 -20.83
N GLY A 61 5.55 -7.23 -21.01
CA GLY A 61 5.21 -8.49 -21.65
C GLY A 61 5.30 -9.71 -20.76
N GLU A 62 5.67 -9.53 -19.49
CA GLU A 62 5.70 -10.61 -18.53
C GLU A 62 4.66 -10.41 -17.44
N TRP A 63 4.05 -11.50 -17.01
CA TRP A 63 3.11 -11.45 -15.90
C TRP A 63 3.88 -11.53 -14.59
N LYS A 64 3.65 -10.56 -13.72
CA LYS A 64 4.35 -10.48 -12.43
C LYS A 64 3.39 -10.73 -11.28
N ASP A 65 3.94 -11.26 -10.21
CA ASP A 65 3.21 -11.41 -8.96
C ASP A 65 3.12 -10.07 -8.25
N ASN A 66 2.11 -9.94 -7.42
CA ASN A 66 1.84 -8.70 -6.71
C ASN A 66 1.57 -8.99 -5.24
N PHE A 67 2.28 -8.29 -4.36
CA PHE A 67 1.92 -8.29 -2.95
C PHE A 67 0.76 -7.33 -2.73
N PHE A 68 -0.13 -7.69 -1.84
CA PHE A 68 -1.16 -6.74 -1.43
C PHE A 68 -1.08 -6.47 0.07
N TYR A 69 -1.28 -5.22 0.38
CA TYR A 69 -1.17 -4.67 1.72
C TYR A 69 -2.48 -4.01 2.09
N ALA A 70 -2.75 -3.94 3.37
CA ALA A 70 -3.91 -3.21 3.87
C ALA A 70 -3.58 -2.56 5.20
N ILE A 71 -4.34 -1.54 5.50
CA ILE A 71 -4.30 -0.90 6.81
C ILE A 71 -5.74 -0.61 7.24
N LEU A 72 -6.04 -0.92 8.48
CA LEU A 72 -7.35 -0.63 9.05
C LEU A 72 -7.30 0.71 9.77
N GLU A 73 -8.47 1.30 9.95
CA GLU A 73 -8.60 2.56 10.67
C GLU A 73 -7.95 2.51 12.06
N GLU A 74 -8.15 1.41 12.76
CA GLU A 74 -7.57 1.21 14.10
C GLU A 74 -6.04 1.21 14.04
N ASP A 75 -5.47 0.57 13.03
CA ASP A 75 -4.02 0.50 12.85
C ASP A 75 -3.44 1.88 12.59
N PHE A 76 -4.12 2.66 11.76
CA PHE A 76 -3.69 4.01 11.43
C PHE A 76 -3.69 4.92 12.65
N ASN A 77 -4.75 4.85 13.45
CA ASN A 77 -4.85 5.65 14.65
C ASN A 77 -3.81 5.25 15.71
N ALA A 78 -3.53 3.96 15.83
CA ALA A 78 -2.50 3.48 16.74
C ALA A 78 -1.11 3.97 16.33
N ASN A 79 -0.85 4.06 15.04
CA ASN A 79 0.45 4.48 14.51
C ASN A 79 0.70 5.98 14.62
N LYS A 80 -0.31 6.75 14.98
CA LYS A 80 -0.17 8.20 15.14
C LYS A 80 0.48 8.63 16.44
N LEU A 81 0.68 7.72 17.33
CA LEU A 81 1.23 8.04 18.66
C LEU A 81 2.77 8.27 18.63
#